data_20664045f91c67e72c664eeba27222dc
#
_entry.id   20664045f91c67e72c664eeba27222dc
#
_cell.length_a   1.000
_cell.length_b   1.000
_cell.length_c   1.000
_cell.angle_alpha   90.00
_cell.angle_beta   90.00
_cell.angle_gamma   90.00
#
_symmetry.space_group_name_H-M   'P 1'
#
loop_
_entity.id
_entity.type
_entity.pdbx_description
1 polymer ?
#
loop_
_entity_poly.entity_id
_entity_poly.type
_entity_poly.pdbx_seq_one_letter_code
_entity_poly.pdbx_strand_id
1 'polypeptide(L)'
;ALSSAASDVYKRQYLIHLKTDRTRTKSLHGEITRLRALLEAVGKTYKYPILENLIINRDIPPTARAEFRTYSDEELKRLNAEIVKMNEQIARLMILHQMLGTRISDTLTLRTDCLRGQPGDRVVHIRQMKTHPYEKPVSEEIAILIERSIQYTKKKWGETEYIFVSDSDPSLPAQYNRIQTQVVQMIREKDLRDDYGRLFGFGTHMYRHYYGVKLTEMHLDDWTIARLLGHSSVHNVKYYRKMSNQILADETRKVRERLSQLILENLDGWGEEYEQVRYDVSCK
;
A
#
# COMPACT_ATOMS: atom_id res chain seq x y z
N ALA A 1 -0.69 -45.04 19.32
CA ALA A 1 -0.82 -43.66 19.85
C ALA A 1 0.55 -43.05 19.97
N LEU A 2 0.81 -41.95 19.22
CA LEU A 2 2.02 -41.15 19.39
C LEU A 2 1.99 -40.59 20.82
N SER A 3 3.06 -40.87 21.60
CA SER A 3 3.16 -40.28 22.95
C SER A 3 3.31 -38.76 22.82
N SER A 4 2.83 -38.01 23.82
CA SER A 4 2.96 -36.54 23.86
C SER A 4 4.42 -36.10 23.64
N ALA A 5 5.40 -36.83 24.18
CA ALA A 5 6.82 -36.56 23.99
C ALA A 5 7.29 -36.70 22.54
N ALA A 6 6.82 -37.69 21.79
CA ALA A 6 7.16 -37.85 20.39
C ALA A 6 6.59 -36.69 19.53
N SER A 7 5.36 -36.28 19.80
CA SER A 7 4.73 -35.13 19.10
C SER A 7 5.50 -33.82 19.34
N ASP A 8 6.02 -33.59 20.54
CA ASP A 8 6.83 -32.41 20.85
C ASP A 8 8.21 -32.42 20.16
N VAL A 9 8.82 -33.60 20.01
CA VAL A 9 10.10 -33.73 19.27
C VAL A 9 9.90 -33.37 17.79
N TYR A 10 8.89 -33.95 17.15
CA TYR A 10 8.59 -33.65 15.73
C TYR A 10 8.20 -32.19 15.53
N LYS A 11 7.40 -31.61 16.42
CA LYS A 11 7.10 -30.17 16.40
C LYS A 11 8.38 -29.34 16.44
N ARG A 12 9.28 -29.65 17.39
CA ARG A 12 10.54 -28.90 17.55
C ARG A 12 11.42 -28.99 16.31
N GLN A 13 11.59 -30.18 15.74
CA GLN A 13 12.34 -30.40 14.52
C GLN A 13 11.75 -29.60 13.34
N TYR A 14 10.44 -29.64 13.17
CA TYR A 14 9.76 -28.90 12.13
C TYR A 14 9.93 -27.38 12.27
N LEU A 15 9.75 -26.85 13.48
CA LEU A 15 9.94 -25.42 13.76
C LEU A 15 11.40 -24.97 13.53
N ILE A 16 12.38 -25.82 13.85
CA ILE A 16 13.79 -25.55 13.55
C ILE A 16 14.00 -25.51 12.03
N HIS A 17 13.54 -26.53 11.31
CA HIS A 17 13.60 -26.56 9.86
C HIS A 17 12.99 -25.30 9.23
N LEU A 18 11.80 -24.91 9.65
CA LEU A 18 11.15 -23.69 9.19
C LEU A 18 11.97 -22.42 9.45
N LYS A 19 12.69 -22.33 10.57
CA LYS A 19 13.52 -21.17 10.94
C LYS A 19 14.86 -21.13 10.19
N THR A 20 15.38 -22.27 9.77
CA THR A 20 16.67 -22.39 9.10
C THR A 20 16.57 -22.35 7.57
N ASP A 21 15.39 -22.57 7.02
CA ASP A 21 15.17 -22.52 5.56
C ASP A 21 15.26 -21.07 5.06
N ARG A 22 16.40 -20.74 4.43
CA ARG A 22 16.69 -19.42 3.86
C ARG A 22 16.02 -19.19 2.50
N THR A 23 15.41 -20.19 1.90
CA THR A 23 14.71 -20.08 0.60
C THR A 23 13.29 -19.59 0.74
N ARG A 24 12.80 -19.40 1.94
CA ARG A 24 11.41 -19.05 2.21
C ARG A 24 11.07 -17.63 1.79
N THR A 25 10.01 -17.54 1.06
CA THR A 25 9.40 -16.26 0.65
C THR A 25 8.18 -15.86 1.49
N LYS A 26 7.68 -16.78 2.35
CA LYS A 26 6.48 -16.58 3.16
C LYS A 26 6.81 -16.21 4.62
N SER A 27 5.93 -15.41 5.23
CA SER A 27 6.03 -15.07 6.65
C SER A 27 5.94 -16.31 7.53
N LEU A 28 6.98 -16.57 8.32
CA LEU A 28 7.05 -17.67 9.28
C LEU A 28 5.90 -17.58 10.32
N HIS A 29 5.60 -16.37 10.81
CA HIS A 29 4.46 -16.11 11.68
C HIS A 29 3.14 -16.61 11.07
N GLY A 30 2.86 -16.19 9.84
CA GLY A 30 1.60 -16.56 9.17
C GLY A 30 1.52 -18.05 8.84
N GLU A 31 2.62 -18.73 8.62
CA GLU A 31 2.64 -20.16 8.35
C GLU A 31 2.39 -20.98 9.62
N ILE A 32 3.09 -20.66 10.71
CA ILE A 32 2.88 -21.35 11.99
C ILE A 32 1.46 -21.10 12.53
N THR A 33 0.94 -19.88 12.37
CA THR A 33 -0.45 -19.57 12.76
C THR A 33 -1.47 -20.40 11.97
N ARG A 34 -1.26 -20.59 10.66
CA ARG A 34 -2.15 -21.43 9.83
C ARG A 34 -2.03 -22.91 10.18
N LEU A 35 -0.80 -23.37 10.43
CA LEU A 35 -0.58 -24.75 10.87
C LEU A 35 -1.28 -25.02 12.20
N ARG A 36 -1.18 -24.08 13.16
CA ARG A 36 -1.90 -24.18 14.42
C ARG A 36 -3.41 -24.31 14.20
N ALA A 37 -4.01 -23.42 13.42
CA ALA A 37 -5.44 -23.46 13.12
C ALA A 37 -5.87 -24.78 12.46
N LEU A 38 -5.05 -25.32 11.57
CA LEU A 38 -5.29 -26.62 10.95
C LEU A 38 -5.25 -27.75 11.98
N LEU A 39 -4.22 -27.79 12.83
CA LEU A 39 -4.08 -28.82 13.87
C LEU A 39 -5.21 -28.76 14.89
N GLU A 40 -5.62 -27.56 15.31
CA GLU A 40 -6.77 -27.37 16.19
C GLU A 40 -8.07 -27.88 15.54
N ALA A 41 -8.30 -27.61 14.25
CA ALA A 41 -9.47 -28.09 13.54
C ALA A 41 -9.48 -29.64 13.42
N VAL A 42 -8.34 -30.24 13.07
CA VAL A 42 -8.17 -31.70 12.98
C VAL A 42 -8.35 -32.34 14.35
N GLY A 43 -7.74 -31.76 15.40
CA GLY A 43 -7.88 -32.24 16.78
C GLY A 43 -9.34 -32.31 17.27
N LYS A 44 -10.09 -31.26 17.00
CA LYS A 44 -11.52 -31.18 17.31
C LYS A 44 -12.34 -32.19 16.52
N THR A 45 -12.09 -32.29 15.21
CA THR A 45 -12.86 -33.16 14.30
C THR A 45 -12.66 -34.63 14.64
N TYR A 46 -11.44 -35.04 14.92
CA TYR A 46 -11.07 -36.45 15.18
C TYR A 46 -10.91 -36.76 16.67
N LYS A 47 -11.23 -35.82 17.56
CA LYS A 47 -11.13 -35.97 19.02
C LYS A 47 -9.71 -36.32 19.51
N TYR A 48 -8.69 -35.62 18.95
CA TYR A 48 -7.29 -35.72 19.36
C TYR A 48 -6.84 -34.47 20.12
N PRO A 49 -7.05 -34.38 21.45
CA PRO A 49 -6.76 -33.15 22.23
C PRO A 49 -5.29 -32.73 22.18
N ILE A 50 -4.36 -33.66 21.92
CA ILE A 50 -2.94 -33.37 21.78
C ILE A 50 -2.66 -32.40 20.61
N LEU A 51 -3.40 -32.52 19.52
CA LEU A 51 -3.22 -31.65 18.36
C LEU A 51 -3.75 -30.23 18.61
N GLU A 52 -4.78 -30.07 19.42
CA GLU A 52 -5.35 -28.77 19.74
C GLU A 52 -4.38 -27.85 20.48
N ASN A 53 -3.47 -28.41 21.26
CA ASN A 53 -2.51 -27.67 22.07
C ASN A 53 -1.05 -27.90 21.62
N LEU A 54 -0.84 -28.49 20.45
CA LEU A 54 0.51 -28.83 19.99
C LEU A 54 1.34 -27.60 19.71
N ILE A 55 0.75 -26.53 19.10
CA ILE A 55 1.42 -25.26 18.83
C ILE A 55 0.86 -24.20 19.79
N ILE A 56 1.70 -23.72 20.69
CA ILE A 56 1.36 -22.69 21.67
C ILE A 56 1.84 -21.30 21.24
N ASN A 57 1.39 -20.24 21.90
CA ASN A 57 1.74 -18.86 21.56
C ASN A 57 3.26 -18.60 21.54
N ARG A 58 4.03 -19.29 22.40
CA ARG A 58 5.50 -19.17 22.45
C ARG A 58 6.20 -19.75 21.22
N ASP A 59 5.57 -20.66 20.48
CA ASP A 59 6.08 -21.25 19.25
C ASP A 59 5.93 -20.30 18.05
N ILE A 60 4.99 -19.34 18.14
CA ILE A 60 4.70 -18.37 17.07
C ILE A 60 5.68 -17.21 17.16
N PRO A 61 6.57 -17.02 16.16
CA PRO A 61 7.49 -15.90 16.17
C PRO A 61 6.72 -14.56 16.06
N PRO A 62 7.30 -13.47 16.56
CA PRO A 62 6.69 -12.15 16.40
C PRO A 62 6.55 -11.81 14.90
N THR A 63 5.52 -11.06 14.58
CA THR A 63 5.32 -10.54 13.22
C THR A 63 6.48 -9.61 12.89
N ALA A 64 7.18 -9.86 11.80
CA ALA A 64 8.15 -8.89 11.29
C ALA A 64 7.47 -7.53 11.09
N ARG A 65 8.07 -6.46 11.61
CA ARG A 65 7.58 -5.11 11.36
C ARG A 65 7.68 -4.88 9.86
N ALA A 66 6.55 -4.71 9.21
CA ALA A 66 6.54 -4.31 7.81
C ALA A 66 7.14 -2.90 7.71
N GLU A 67 8.24 -2.75 7.00
CA GLU A 67 8.71 -1.44 6.57
C GLU A 67 7.74 -0.95 5.50
N PHE A 68 6.89 -0.02 5.87
CA PHE A 68 6.04 0.66 4.91
C PHE A 68 6.91 1.60 4.11
N ARG A 69 7.03 1.32 2.81
CA ARG A 69 7.66 2.22 1.85
C ARG A 69 6.57 2.91 1.02
N THR A 70 6.84 4.14 0.67
CA THR A 70 6.10 4.90 -0.34
C THR A 70 7.09 5.48 -1.33
N TYR A 71 6.64 5.84 -2.50
CA TYR A 71 7.44 6.58 -3.46
C TYR A 71 7.59 8.02 -3.01
N SER A 72 8.73 8.65 -3.33
CA SER A 72 8.87 10.10 -3.28
C SER A 72 8.24 10.74 -4.55
N ASP A 73 8.03 12.06 -4.50
CA ASP A 73 7.49 12.79 -5.66
C ASP A 73 8.44 12.68 -6.86
N GLU A 74 9.74 12.77 -6.63
CA GLU A 74 10.76 12.65 -7.68
C GLU A 74 10.87 11.21 -8.22
N GLU A 75 10.74 10.20 -7.36
CA GLU A 75 10.67 8.81 -7.78
C GLU A 75 9.48 8.55 -8.71
N LEU A 76 8.29 9.04 -8.32
CA LEU A 76 7.10 8.93 -9.18
C LEU A 76 7.26 9.66 -10.50
N LYS A 77 7.85 10.85 -10.48
CA LYS A 77 8.11 11.62 -11.69
C LYS A 77 8.99 10.84 -12.67
N ARG A 78 10.10 10.26 -12.19
CA ARG A 78 11.00 9.43 -13.02
C ARG A 78 10.30 8.19 -13.57
N LEU A 79 9.55 7.50 -12.71
CA LEU A 79 8.83 6.28 -13.10
C LEU A 79 7.72 6.58 -14.11
N ASN A 80 6.94 7.63 -13.90
CA ASN A 80 5.84 8.01 -14.78
C ASN A 80 6.34 8.51 -16.15
N ALA A 81 7.50 9.15 -16.21
CA ALA A 81 8.11 9.58 -17.49
C ALA A 81 8.38 8.37 -18.42
N GLU A 82 8.61 7.19 -17.88
CA GLU A 82 8.79 5.97 -18.67
C GLU A 82 7.48 5.15 -18.82
N ILE A 83 6.62 5.14 -17.80
CA ILE A 83 5.31 4.47 -17.88
C ILE A 83 4.46 4.99 -19.03
N VAL A 84 4.44 6.32 -19.27
CA VAL A 84 3.63 6.92 -20.35
C VAL A 84 4.10 6.52 -21.74
N LYS A 85 5.33 6.01 -21.89
CA LYS A 85 5.90 5.52 -23.15
C LYS A 85 5.62 4.03 -23.38
N MET A 86 5.09 3.33 -22.39
CA MET A 86 4.75 1.91 -22.50
C MET A 86 3.53 1.68 -23.42
N ASN A 87 3.13 0.40 -23.55
CA ASN A 87 1.87 0.06 -24.19
C ASN A 87 0.72 0.91 -23.62
N GLU A 88 -0.11 1.45 -24.48
CA GLU A 88 -1.15 2.42 -24.12
C GLU A 88 -2.11 1.90 -23.03
N GLN A 89 -2.49 0.62 -23.08
CA GLN A 89 -3.33 0.03 -22.03
C GLN A 89 -2.63 0.04 -20.66
N ILE A 90 -1.34 -0.31 -20.63
CA ILE A 90 -0.55 -0.32 -19.39
C ILE A 90 -0.36 1.11 -18.87
N ALA A 91 -0.02 2.04 -19.74
CA ALA A 91 0.13 3.45 -19.36
C ALA A 91 -1.17 3.99 -18.73
N ARG A 92 -2.31 3.80 -19.39
CA ARG A 92 -3.64 4.22 -18.88
C ARG A 92 -3.99 3.56 -17.56
N LEU A 93 -3.76 2.24 -17.44
CA LEU A 93 -3.98 1.48 -16.21
C LEU A 93 -3.16 2.05 -15.06
N MET A 94 -1.85 2.25 -15.27
CA MET A 94 -0.94 2.68 -14.20
C MET A 94 -1.22 4.12 -13.76
N ILE A 95 -1.56 5.01 -14.69
CA ILE A 95 -1.95 6.38 -14.35
C ILE A 95 -3.26 6.39 -13.56
N LEU A 96 -4.30 5.69 -14.03
CA LEU A 96 -5.57 5.58 -13.29
C LEU A 96 -5.39 4.93 -11.92
N HIS A 97 -4.56 3.90 -11.83
CA HIS A 97 -4.26 3.25 -10.56
C HIS A 97 -3.67 4.22 -9.52
N GLN A 98 -2.74 5.08 -9.96
CA GLN A 98 -2.15 6.12 -9.11
C GLN A 98 -3.19 7.17 -8.69
N MET A 99 -3.96 7.69 -9.64
CA MET A 99 -4.96 8.74 -9.41
C MET A 99 -6.12 8.28 -8.51
N LEU A 100 -6.50 7.01 -8.62
CA LEU A 100 -7.56 6.43 -7.80
C LEU A 100 -7.06 5.93 -6.44
N GLY A 101 -5.78 5.61 -6.26
CA GLY A 101 -5.25 5.05 -5.02
C GLY A 101 -5.90 3.73 -4.60
N THR A 102 -6.51 2.99 -5.52
CA THR A 102 -7.20 1.72 -5.29
C THR A 102 -6.20 0.58 -5.09
N ARG A 103 -6.66 -0.63 -4.72
CA ARG A 103 -5.82 -1.82 -4.86
C ARG A 103 -5.70 -2.17 -6.35
N ILE A 104 -4.58 -2.76 -6.74
CA ILE A 104 -4.37 -3.12 -8.16
C ILE A 104 -5.46 -4.06 -8.68
N SER A 105 -5.92 -5.01 -7.87
CA SER A 105 -7.06 -5.87 -8.22
C SER A 105 -8.31 -5.08 -8.58
N ASP A 106 -8.58 -4.03 -7.80
CA ASP A 106 -9.79 -3.22 -7.96
C ASP A 106 -9.69 -2.33 -9.20
N THR A 107 -8.48 -1.85 -9.54
CA THR A 107 -8.24 -1.11 -10.80
C THR A 107 -8.36 -2.01 -12.02
N LEU A 108 -7.79 -3.22 -11.96
CA LEU A 108 -7.85 -4.20 -13.07
C LEU A 108 -9.27 -4.65 -13.38
N THR A 109 -10.13 -4.71 -12.36
CA THR A 109 -11.54 -5.12 -12.50
C THR A 109 -12.51 -3.95 -12.60
N LEU A 110 -12.03 -2.72 -12.91
CA LEU A 110 -12.91 -1.60 -13.22
C LEU A 110 -13.75 -1.93 -14.45
N ARG A 111 -15.05 -1.77 -14.29
CA ARG A 111 -16.01 -2.04 -15.37
C ARG A 111 -16.20 -0.82 -16.25
N THR A 112 -16.64 -1.07 -17.48
CA THR A 112 -16.97 0.01 -18.42
C THR A 112 -18.17 0.87 -17.98
N ASP A 113 -18.99 0.39 -17.05
CA ASP A 113 -20.12 1.10 -16.42
C ASP A 113 -19.79 1.71 -15.05
N CYS A 114 -18.50 1.80 -14.69
CA CYS A 114 -18.09 2.25 -13.35
C CYS A 114 -18.30 3.74 -13.09
N LEU A 115 -18.32 4.58 -14.13
CA LEU A 115 -18.46 6.04 -14.00
C LEU A 115 -19.93 6.43 -13.96
N ARG A 116 -20.33 7.21 -12.95
CA ARG A 116 -21.70 7.67 -12.70
C ARG A 116 -21.74 9.15 -12.38
N GLY A 117 -22.94 9.74 -12.40
CA GLY A 117 -23.16 11.14 -12.06
C GLY A 117 -23.03 12.07 -13.27
N GLN A 118 -23.31 13.35 -13.06
CA GLN A 118 -23.22 14.42 -14.05
C GLN A 118 -21.85 15.10 -14.00
N PRO A 119 -21.45 15.83 -15.04
CA PRO A 119 -20.25 16.68 -14.98
C PRO A 119 -20.27 17.57 -13.74
N GLY A 120 -19.19 17.57 -12.97
CA GLY A 120 -19.05 18.27 -11.70
C GLY A 120 -19.43 17.48 -10.45
N ASP A 121 -20.13 16.33 -10.59
CA ASP A 121 -20.49 15.41 -9.48
C ASP A 121 -20.27 13.95 -9.91
N ARG A 122 -19.07 13.67 -10.42
CA ARG A 122 -18.69 12.35 -10.93
C ARG A 122 -18.24 11.43 -9.81
N VAL A 123 -18.73 10.20 -9.83
CA VAL A 123 -18.30 9.14 -8.92
C VAL A 123 -17.90 7.88 -9.69
N VAL A 124 -16.89 7.20 -9.20
CA VAL A 124 -16.48 5.88 -9.70
C VAL A 124 -16.97 4.80 -8.75
N HIS A 125 -17.76 3.89 -9.27
CA HIS A 125 -18.21 2.70 -8.57
C HIS A 125 -17.15 1.61 -8.63
N ILE A 126 -16.57 1.24 -7.48
CA ILE A 126 -15.48 0.27 -7.37
C ILE A 126 -16.00 -0.99 -6.69
N ARG A 127 -15.96 -2.11 -7.41
CA ARG A 127 -16.29 -3.44 -6.86
C ARG A 127 -15.03 -4.05 -6.27
N GLN A 128 -14.92 -4.05 -4.95
CA GLN A 128 -13.75 -4.64 -4.30
C GLN A 128 -13.84 -6.16 -4.24
N MET A 129 -12.75 -6.84 -4.59
CA MET A 129 -12.63 -8.30 -4.51
C MET A 129 -12.64 -8.84 -3.07
N LYS A 130 -12.22 -8.03 -2.09
CA LYS A 130 -11.99 -8.47 -0.70
C LYS A 130 -12.95 -7.88 0.34
N THR A 131 -13.69 -6.84 -0.02
CA THR A 131 -14.57 -6.12 0.90
C THR A 131 -15.85 -5.70 0.18
N HIS A 132 -16.58 -4.71 0.71
CA HIS A 132 -17.79 -4.21 0.10
C HIS A 132 -17.49 -3.24 -1.06
N PRO A 133 -18.34 -3.17 -2.09
CA PRO A 133 -18.24 -2.15 -3.11
C PRO A 133 -18.40 -0.76 -2.48
N TYR A 134 -17.75 0.24 -3.07
CA TYR A 134 -17.84 1.62 -2.62
C TYR A 134 -17.80 2.58 -3.80
N GLU A 135 -18.28 3.79 -3.57
CA GLU A 135 -18.23 4.88 -4.52
C GLU A 135 -17.19 5.91 -4.09
N LYS A 136 -16.47 6.41 -5.07
CA LYS A 136 -15.42 7.38 -4.87
C LYS A 136 -15.67 8.59 -5.75
N PRO A 137 -15.82 9.81 -5.17
CA PRO A 137 -15.83 11.04 -5.94
C PRO A 137 -14.51 11.20 -6.71
N VAL A 138 -14.60 11.66 -7.94
CA VAL A 138 -13.44 11.90 -8.81
C VAL A 138 -13.55 13.25 -9.48
N SER A 139 -12.40 13.87 -9.79
CA SER A 139 -12.38 15.10 -10.56
C SER A 139 -12.76 14.84 -12.02
N GLU A 140 -13.09 15.89 -12.75
CA GLU A 140 -13.48 15.78 -14.16
C GLU A 140 -12.32 15.23 -15.02
N GLU A 141 -11.07 15.57 -14.68
CA GLU A 141 -9.88 15.05 -15.39
C GLU A 141 -9.78 13.52 -15.26
N ILE A 142 -10.05 12.98 -14.06
CA ILE A 142 -10.07 11.52 -13.84
C ILE A 142 -11.22 10.88 -14.60
N ALA A 143 -12.41 11.52 -14.59
CA ALA A 143 -13.56 11.02 -15.33
C ALA A 143 -13.28 10.95 -16.83
N ILE A 144 -12.72 12.01 -17.42
CA ILE A 144 -12.32 12.05 -18.84
C ILE A 144 -11.27 10.97 -19.13
N LEU A 145 -10.31 10.73 -18.25
CA LEU A 145 -9.31 9.69 -18.43
C LEU A 145 -9.93 8.28 -18.41
N ILE A 146 -10.91 8.05 -17.56
CA ILE A 146 -11.68 6.80 -17.53
C ILE A 146 -12.46 6.64 -18.85
N GLU A 147 -13.20 7.65 -19.29
CA GLU A 147 -13.97 7.62 -20.54
C GLU A 147 -13.08 7.35 -21.74
N ARG A 148 -11.92 8.01 -21.85
CA ARG A 148 -10.93 7.76 -22.90
C ARG A 148 -10.36 6.34 -22.83
N SER A 149 -10.21 5.79 -21.65
CA SER A 149 -9.74 4.42 -21.48
C SER A 149 -10.80 3.41 -21.93
N ILE A 150 -12.07 3.66 -21.63
CA ILE A 150 -13.21 2.87 -22.13
C ILE A 150 -13.26 2.92 -23.66
N GLN A 151 -13.15 4.12 -24.24
CA GLN A 151 -13.17 4.29 -25.70
C GLN A 151 -12.00 3.56 -26.38
N TYR A 152 -10.80 3.63 -25.78
CA TYR A 152 -9.63 2.89 -26.29
C TYR A 152 -9.89 1.39 -26.31
N THR A 153 -10.41 0.83 -25.22
CA THR A 153 -10.70 -0.60 -25.10
C THR A 153 -11.79 -1.01 -26.08
N LYS A 154 -12.86 -0.25 -26.16
CA LYS A 154 -13.95 -0.48 -27.13
C LYS A 154 -13.48 -0.44 -28.59
N LYS A 155 -12.59 0.50 -28.93
CA LYS A 155 -12.01 0.59 -30.27
C LYS A 155 -11.14 -0.61 -30.64
N LYS A 156 -10.41 -1.15 -29.66
CA LYS A 156 -9.42 -2.21 -29.93
C LYS A 156 -10.02 -3.63 -29.84
N TRP A 157 -10.96 -3.86 -28.92
CA TRP A 157 -11.50 -5.19 -28.63
C TRP A 157 -13.04 -5.28 -28.74
N GLY A 158 -13.74 -4.19 -29.03
CA GLY A 158 -15.19 -4.14 -29.05
C GLY A 158 -15.80 -3.94 -27.66
N GLU A 159 -17.05 -4.35 -27.48
CA GLU A 159 -17.74 -4.27 -26.19
C GLU A 159 -17.14 -5.27 -25.20
N THR A 160 -16.69 -4.79 -24.06
CA THR A 160 -16.07 -5.58 -22.99
C THR A 160 -16.70 -5.24 -21.64
N GLU A 161 -16.59 -6.16 -20.69
CA GLU A 161 -17.04 -5.91 -19.31
C GLU A 161 -16.07 -4.99 -18.55
N TYR A 162 -14.77 -5.14 -18.80
CA TYR A 162 -13.70 -4.44 -18.08
C TYR A 162 -13.04 -3.37 -18.95
N ILE A 163 -12.56 -2.28 -18.31
CA ILE A 163 -11.80 -1.24 -18.98
C ILE A 163 -10.42 -1.76 -19.41
N PHE A 164 -9.80 -2.61 -18.58
CA PHE A 164 -8.48 -3.19 -18.82
C PHE A 164 -8.62 -4.69 -19.00
N VAL A 165 -8.41 -5.15 -20.21
CA VAL A 165 -8.67 -6.54 -20.60
C VAL A 165 -7.39 -7.31 -20.89
N SER A 166 -7.47 -8.62 -20.85
CA SER A 166 -6.39 -9.49 -21.26
C SER A 166 -6.28 -9.50 -22.79
N ASP A 167 -5.06 -9.34 -23.32
CA ASP A 167 -4.82 -9.40 -24.78
C ASP A 167 -5.16 -10.78 -25.37
N SER A 168 -5.08 -11.86 -24.59
CA SER A 168 -5.38 -13.22 -25.05
C SER A 168 -6.86 -13.56 -24.97
N ASP A 169 -7.61 -12.92 -24.08
CA ASP A 169 -9.05 -13.12 -23.90
C ASP A 169 -9.69 -11.84 -23.35
N PRO A 170 -10.29 -11.01 -24.22
CA PRO A 170 -10.88 -9.74 -23.81
C PRO A 170 -12.12 -9.86 -22.90
N SER A 171 -12.66 -11.05 -22.69
CA SER A 171 -13.71 -11.29 -21.70
C SER A 171 -13.19 -11.28 -20.26
N LEU A 172 -11.87 -11.36 -20.07
CA LEU A 172 -11.21 -11.40 -18.79
C LEU A 172 -10.43 -10.09 -18.52
N PRO A 173 -10.32 -9.67 -17.26
CA PRO A 173 -9.51 -8.51 -16.92
C PRO A 173 -8.02 -8.77 -17.16
N ALA A 174 -7.27 -7.71 -17.37
CA ALA A 174 -5.82 -7.77 -17.53
C ALA A 174 -5.13 -8.41 -16.32
N GLN A 175 -4.10 -9.21 -16.59
CA GLN A 175 -3.42 -9.99 -15.55
C GLN A 175 -2.29 -9.18 -14.90
N TYR A 176 -2.32 -9.06 -13.57
CA TYR A 176 -1.31 -8.35 -12.79
C TYR A 176 0.12 -8.80 -13.08
N ASN A 177 0.38 -10.10 -13.10
CA ASN A 177 1.74 -10.62 -13.30
C ASN A 177 2.34 -10.19 -14.64
N ARG A 178 1.54 -10.11 -15.70
CA ARG A 178 2.01 -9.63 -17.02
C ARG A 178 2.42 -8.15 -16.95
N ILE A 179 1.59 -7.33 -16.33
CA ILE A 179 1.84 -5.90 -16.16
C ILE A 179 3.09 -5.70 -15.31
N GLN A 180 3.18 -6.39 -14.19
CA GLN A 180 4.34 -6.31 -13.30
C GLN A 180 5.63 -6.69 -14.03
N THR A 181 5.61 -7.78 -14.79
CA THR A 181 6.79 -8.21 -15.56
C THR A 181 7.23 -7.14 -16.55
N GLN A 182 6.30 -6.55 -17.31
CA GLN A 182 6.63 -5.51 -18.29
C GLN A 182 7.16 -4.24 -17.64
N VAL A 183 6.57 -3.79 -16.52
CA VAL A 183 7.06 -2.61 -15.79
C VAL A 183 8.43 -2.87 -15.18
N VAL A 184 8.66 -4.05 -14.58
CA VAL A 184 9.99 -4.41 -14.03
C VAL A 184 11.03 -4.54 -15.12
N GLN A 185 10.67 -5.07 -16.28
CA GLN A 185 11.56 -5.13 -17.44
C GLN A 185 11.94 -3.72 -17.91
N MET A 186 10.97 -2.82 -18.07
CA MET A 186 11.21 -1.42 -18.42
C MET A 186 12.15 -0.73 -17.43
N ILE A 187 11.93 -0.93 -16.12
CA ILE A 187 12.79 -0.38 -15.06
C ILE A 187 14.24 -0.83 -15.25
N ARG A 188 14.47 -2.11 -15.57
CA ARG A 188 15.81 -2.66 -15.81
C ARG A 188 16.44 -2.13 -17.09
N GLU A 189 15.69 -2.09 -18.19
CA GLU A 189 16.17 -1.60 -19.49
C GLU A 189 16.53 -0.11 -19.46
N LYS A 190 15.81 0.68 -18.66
CA LYS A 190 16.05 2.11 -18.49
C LYS A 190 16.97 2.46 -17.33
N ASP A 191 17.44 1.44 -16.59
CA ASP A 191 18.24 1.59 -15.36
C ASP A 191 17.66 2.61 -14.38
N LEU A 192 16.34 2.55 -14.18
CA LEU A 192 15.66 3.48 -13.28
C LEU A 192 16.10 3.25 -11.84
N ARG A 193 16.57 4.31 -11.19
CA ARG A 193 17.09 4.26 -9.82
C ARG A 193 16.20 5.02 -8.84
N ASP A 194 16.11 4.49 -7.61
CA ASP A 194 15.48 5.15 -6.48
C ASP A 194 16.33 6.34 -5.97
N ASP A 195 15.85 7.08 -4.99
CA ASP A 195 16.54 8.22 -4.41
C ASP A 195 17.85 7.82 -3.69
N TYR A 196 18.05 6.51 -3.43
CA TYR A 196 19.27 5.95 -2.84
C TYR A 196 20.22 5.35 -3.89
N GLY A 197 19.94 5.53 -5.19
CA GLY A 197 20.77 5.01 -6.28
C GLY A 197 20.63 3.50 -6.54
N ARG A 198 19.69 2.80 -5.86
CA ARG A 198 19.42 1.38 -6.10
C ARG A 198 18.42 1.22 -7.24
N LEU A 199 18.45 0.08 -7.93
CA LEU A 199 17.45 -0.23 -8.93
C LEU A 199 16.04 -0.10 -8.34
N PHE A 200 15.14 0.56 -9.05
CA PHE A 200 13.82 0.93 -8.57
C PHE A 200 12.99 -0.29 -8.20
N GLY A 201 12.51 -0.34 -6.96
CA GLY A 201 11.63 -1.41 -6.50
C GLY A 201 10.18 -1.13 -6.90
N PHE A 202 9.66 -1.89 -7.86
CA PHE A 202 8.28 -1.72 -8.31
C PHE A 202 7.29 -2.47 -7.41
N GLY A 203 6.29 -1.75 -6.91
CA GLY A 203 5.19 -2.30 -6.14
C GLY A 203 3.92 -1.45 -6.26
N THR A 204 2.86 -2.03 -6.82
CA THR A 204 1.59 -1.32 -7.02
C THR A 204 0.95 -0.85 -5.72
N HIS A 205 1.23 -1.53 -4.60
CA HIS A 205 0.72 -1.10 -3.31
C HIS A 205 1.38 0.20 -2.80
N MET A 206 2.59 0.50 -3.25
CA MET A 206 3.29 1.75 -2.93
C MET A 206 2.59 2.99 -3.50
N TYR A 207 1.93 2.89 -4.64
CA TYR A 207 1.08 3.99 -5.16
C TYR A 207 -0.08 4.31 -4.24
N ARG A 208 -0.71 3.27 -3.70
CA ARG A 208 -1.79 3.45 -2.73
C ARG A 208 -1.28 4.03 -1.41
N HIS A 209 -0.08 3.63 -0.97
CA HIS A 209 0.58 4.24 0.19
C HIS A 209 0.87 5.72 -0.08
N TYR A 210 1.45 6.04 -1.24
CA TYR A 210 1.69 7.42 -1.65
C TYR A 210 0.40 8.25 -1.64
N TYR A 211 -0.66 7.74 -2.25
CA TYR A 211 -1.97 8.39 -2.24
C TYR A 211 -2.48 8.63 -0.81
N GLY A 212 -2.40 7.62 0.05
CA GLY A 212 -2.80 7.74 1.44
C GLY A 212 -1.97 8.77 2.23
N VAL A 213 -0.65 8.80 2.01
CA VAL A 213 0.25 9.81 2.62
C VAL A 213 -0.14 11.21 2.15
N LYS A 214 -0.36 11.43 0.85
CA LYS A 214 -0.77 12.74 0.34
C LYS A 214 -2.11 13.21 0.91
N LEU A 215 -3.08 12.32 1.07
CA LEU A 215 -4.35 12.67 1.74
C LEU A 215 -4.13 13.08 3.21
N THR A 216 -3.20 12.43 3.91
CA THR A 216 -2.88 12.82 5.29
C THR A 216 -2.11 14.13 5.35
N GLU A 217 -1.21 14.42 4.40
CA GLU A 217 -0.52 15.71 4.26
C GLU A 217 -1.47 16.88 3.97
N MET A 218 -2.61 16.59 3.33
CA MET A 218 -3.72 17.54 3.14
C MET A 218 -4.60 17.70 4.39
N HIS A 219 -4.22 17.13 5.53
CA HIS A 219 -4.93 17.19 6.81
C HIS A 219 -6.38 16.67 6.77
N LEU A 220 -6.69 15.74 5.87
CA LEU A 220 -7.98 15.07 5.89
C LEU A 220 -8.12 14.17 7.13
N ASP A 221 -9.34 14.07 7.64
CA ASP A 221 -9.63 13.20 8.78
C ASP A 221 -9.55 11.70 8.40
N ASP A 222 -9.34 10.87 9.42
CA ASP A 222 -9.11 9.44 9.24
C ASP A 222 -10.31 8.70 8.60
N TRP A 223 -11.54 9.15 8.85
CA TRP A 223 -12.73 8.56 8.25
C TRP A 223 -12.82 8.88 6.77
N THR A 224 -12.58 10.11 6.40
CA THR A 224 -12.53 10.56 5.00
C THR A 224 -11.45 9.80 4.24
N ILE A 225 -10.23 9.68 4.80
CA ILE A 225 -9.14 8.90 4.19
C ILE A 225 -9.52 7.43 4.04
N ALA A 226 -10.06 6.81 5.11
CA ALA A 226 -10.51 5.43 5.06
C ALA A 226 -11.55 5.21 3.96
N ARG A 227 -12.53 6.10 3.86
CA ARG A 227 -13.61 6.05 2.86
C ARG A 227 -13.07 6.20 1.44
N LEU A 228 -12.20 7.18 1.19
CA LEU A 228 -11.57 7.40 -0.12
C LEU A 228 -10.72 6.21 -0.58
N LEU A 229 -10.15 5.47 0.37
CA LEU A 229 -9.37 4.27 0.10
C LEU A 229 -10.22 2.98 0.12
N GLY A 230 -11.50 3.05 0.44
CA GLY A 230 -12.37 1.87 0.58
C GLY A 230 -11.90 0.93 1.69
N HIS A 231 -11.46 1.50 2.83
CA HIS A 231 -11.19 0.73 4.04
C HIS A 231 -12.46 0.57 4.87
N SER A 232 -12.69 -0.61 5.42
CA SER A 232 -13.77 -0.86 6.37
C SER A 232 -13.51 -0.30 7.76
N SER A 233 -12.27 0.14 8.04
CA SER A 233 -11.83 0.63 9.35
C SER A 233 -10.73 1.69 9.18
N VAL A 234 -10.72 2.68 10.07
CA VAL A 234 -9.68 3.72 10.16
C VAL A 234 -8.33 3.19 10.65
N HIS A 235 -8.28 1.94 11.15
CA HIS A 235 -7.07 1.37 11.75
C HIS A 235 -5.84 1.44 10.83
N ASN A 236 -6.05 1.25 9.53
CA ASN A 236 -4.97 1.29 8.54
C ASN A 236 -4.49 2.71 8.21
N VAL A 237 -5.28 3.75 8.50
CA VAL A 237 -4.89 5.15 8.23
C VAL A 237 -3.72 5.58 9.12
N LYS A 238 -3.61 5.02 10.32
CA LYS A 238 -2.49 5.27 11.24
C LYS A 238 -1.11 5.02 10.61
N TYR A 239 -1.03 4.10 9.65
CA TYR A 239 0.23 3.82 8.95
C TYR A 239 0.63 4.97 8.03
N TYR A 240 -0.32 5.59 7.33
CA TYR A 240 -0.04 6.74 6.45
C TYR A 240 0.44 7.95 7.24
N ARG A 241 -0.18 8.25 8.39
CA ARG A 241 0.27 9.31 9.30
C ARG A 241 1.70 9.12 9.80
N LYS A 242 2.08 7.88 10.12
CA LYS A 242 3.44 7.56 10.55
C LYS A 242 4.49 7.71 9.44
N MET A 243 4.09 7.69 8.19
CA MET A 243 4.99 7.82 7.04
C MET A 243 5.27 9.28 6.67
N SER A 244 4.46 10.22 7.13
CA SER A 244 4.61 11.64 6.82
C SER A 244 5.26 12.40 7.99
N ASN A 245 6.53 12.73 7.81
CA ASN A 245 7.23 13.67 8.72
C ASN A 245 6.66 15.08 8.61
N GLN A 246 6.08 15.44 7.46
CA GLN A 246 5.47 16.74 7.22
C GLN A 246 4.29 16.99 8.15
N ILE A 247 3.39 16.00 8.31
CA ILE A 247 2.26 16.13 9.25
C ILE A 247 2.74 16.38 10.66
N LEU A 248 3.75 15.60 11.12
CA LEU A 248 4.30 15.80 12.45
C LEU A 248 4.90 17.20 12.61
N ALA A 249 5.59 17.69 11.57
CA ALA A 249 6.13 19.04 11.55
C ALA A 249 5.03 20.10 11.62
N ASP A 250 3.95 19.94 10.85
CA ASP A 250 2.86 20.91 10.79
C ASP A 250 1.99 20.90 12.05
N GLU A 251 1.62 19.72 12.55
CA GLU A 251 0.82 19.57 13.78
C GLU A 251 1.56 20.07 15.03
N THR A 252 2.89 19.95 15.07
CA THR A 252 3.69 20.38 16.20
C THR A 252 4.27 21.78 16.06
N ARG A 253 4.11 22.46 14.93
CA ARG A 253 4.73 23.77 14.65
C ARG A 253 4.48 24.79 15.77
N LYS A 254 3.21 25.04 16.10
CA LYS A 254 2.83 26.02 17.14
C LYS A 254 3.40 25.67 18.52
N VAL A 255 3.41 24.38 18.84
CA VAL A 255 3.97 23.90 20.13
C VAL A 255 5.47 24.06 20.14
N ARG A 256 6.16 23.73 19.06
CA ARG A 256 7.62 23.89 18.93
C ARG A 256 8.03 25.35 18.97
N GLU A 257 7.32 26.22 18.26
CA GLU A 257 7.56 27.68 18.30
C GLU A 257 7.38 28.22 19.72
N ARG A 258 6.28 27.83 20.40
CA ARG A 258 6.03 28.26 21.77
C ARG A 258 7.08 27.74 22.76
N LEU A 259 7.48 26.47 22.64
CA LEU A 259 8.55 25.89 23.45
C LEU A 259 9.89 26.58 23.19
N SER A 260 10.22 26.84 21.92
CA SER A 260 11.43 27.58 21.57
C SER A 260 11.44 28.95 22.19
N GLN A 261 10.35 29.71 22.13
CA GLN A 261 10.20 31.02 22.78
C GLN A 261 10.40 30.94 24.30
N LEU A 262 9.71 29.99 24.97
CA LEU A 262 9.83 29.79 26.40
C LEU A 262 11.26 29.43 26.84
N ILE A 263 11.94 28.61 26.06
CA ILE A 263 13.34 28.24 26.33
C ILE A 263 14.24 29.46 26.13
N LEU A 264 14.03 30.20 25.04
CA LEU A 264 14.81 31.39 24.72
C LEU A 264 14.60 32.52 25.76
N GLU A 265 13.37 32.70 26.26
CA GLU A 265 13.05 33.65 27.33
C GLU A 265 13.77 33.33 28.67
N ASN A 266 14.14 32.07 28.90
CA ASN A 266 14.80 31.61 30.10
C ASN A 266 16.34 31.46 29.97
N LEU A 267 16.92 31.85 28.85
CA LEU A 267 18.35 31.75 28.55
C LEU A 267 19.09 33.08 28.81
N ASP A 268 18.63 33.86 29.78
CA ASP A 268 19.32 35.09 30.19
C ASP A 268 20.76 34.79 30.59
N GLY A 269 21.72 35.39 29.85
CA GLY A 269 23.16 35.26 30.15
C GLY A 269 23.94 34.27 29.27
N TRP A 270 23.36 33.74 28.18
CA TRP A 270 24.05 32.83 27.25
C TRP A 270 25.01 33.52 26.27
N GLY A 271 25.22 34.86 26.40
CA GLY A 271 26.22 35.59 25.64
C GLY A 271 25.94 35.82 24.16
N GLU A 272 27.00 36.16 23.41
CA GLU A 272 26.92 36.56 21.99
C GLU A 272 26.33 35.50 21.07
N GLU A 273 26.54 34.20 21.35
CA GLU A 273 26.02 33.09 20.55
C GLU A 273 24.49 33.01 20.59
N TYR A 274 23.88 33.35 21.71
CA TYR A 274 22.41 33.41 21.85
C TYR A 274 21.81 34.62 21.14
N GLU A 275 22.44 35.76 21.21
CA GLU A 275 22.02 36.97 20.50
C GLU A 275 22.05 36.76 18.96
N GLN A 276 23.05 36.03 18.46
CA GLN A 276 23.14 35.66 17.05
C GLN A 276 21.98 34.79 16.63
N VAL A 277 21.65 33.73 17.40
CA VAL A 277 20.50 32.83 17.09
C VAL A 277 19.19 33.61 17.12
N ARG A 278 19.02 34.53 18.07
CA ARG A 278 17.82 35.37 18.17
C ARG A 278 17.68 36.32 17.00
N TYR A 279 18.78 36.87 16.51
CA TYR A 279 18.82 37.74 15.32
C TYR A 279 18.45 36.93 14.06
N ASP A 280 19.07 35.77 13.83
CA ASP A 280 18.82 34.90 12.67
C ASP A 280 17.37 34.41 12.57
N VAL A 281 16.72 34.19 13.71
CA VAL A 281 15.30 33.81 13.78
C VAL A 281 14.36 35.00 13.52
N SER A 282 14.73 36.20 13.92
CA SER A 282 13.91 37.40 13.72
C SER A 282 13.96 37.98 12.30
N CYS A 283 14.98 37.60 11.52
CA CYS A 283 15.17 38.02 10.12
C CYS A 283 14.58 37.08 9.05
N LYS A 284 13.94 35.99 9.46
CA LYS A 284 13.20 35.06 8.59
C LYS A 284 11.69 35.22 8.73
#